data_44bc2c506daefb61e9ec4bcb4ed1c28f
#
_entry.id   44bc2c506daefb61e9ec4bcb4ed1c28f
#
_cell.length_a   1.000
_cell.length_b   1.000
_cell.length_c   1.000
_cell.angle_alpha   90.00
_cell.angle_beta   90.00
_cell.angle_gamma   90.00
#
_symmetry.space_group_name_H-M   'P 1'
#
loop_
_entity.id
_entity.type
_entity.pdbx_description
1 polymer ?
#
loop_
_entity_poly.entity_id
_entity_poly.type
_entity_poly.pdbx_seq_one_letter_code
_entity_poly.pdbx_strand_id
1 'polypeptide(L)'
;MVLTLHALEASGVVLSGGAWLCSLATTLMSTWLTSSTELLPTESYELGLWGTCVVQEQGALQCRAYGGILGLPLDIKLGRILMCLMLAVGLCGFLLAVSSTQLVSCRHGPLGRHCHQKAMKTAGAALCVAAGILGMVPVSRIAHLAVIRYHDKSVPEVVPRWEFGDALFCGWTAGVLHLLAGTLLLTSCLCAQTGSPDTGTPMVPLGRLHSMQTV
;
A
#
# COMPACT_ATOMS: atom_id res chain seq x y z
N MET A 1 2.16 -27.98 6.14
CA MET A 1 2.98 -27.06 5.32
C MET A 1 2.20 -26.46 4.15
N VAL A 2 1.51 -27.25 3.31
CA VAL A 2 0.73 -26.69 2.18
C VAL A 2 -0.44 -25.81 2.66
N LEU A 3 -1.17 -26.20 3.69
CA LEU A 3 -2.30 -25.43 4.24
C LEU A 3 -1.85 -24.09 4.81
N THR A 4 -0.70 -24.05 5.47
CA THR A 4 -0.14 -22.80 6.01
C THR A 4 0.30 -21.82 4.91
N LEU A 5 0.84 -22.33 3.81
CA LEU A 5 1.20 -21.49 2.65
C LEU A 5 -0.04 -20.89 1.98
N HIS A 6 -1.11 -21.65 1.81
CA HIS A 6 -2.38 -21.13 1.28
C HIS A 6 -3.01 -20.10 2.21
N ALA A 7 -2.93 -20.31 3.52
CA ALA A 7 -3.42 -19.33 4.50
C ALA A 7 -2.63 -18.02 4.43
N LEU A 8 -1.30 -18.08 4.31
CA LEU A 8 -0.44 -16.90 4.15
C LEU A 8 -0.74 -16.13 2.85
N GLU A 9 -0.93 -16.84 1.74
CA GLU A 9 -1.31 -16.21 0.47
C GLU A 9 -2.68 -15.53 0.58
N ALA A 10 -3.68 -16.23 1.08
CA ALA A 10 -5.03 -15.69 1.22
C ALA A 10 -5.05 -14.46 2.15
N SER A 11 -4.37 -14.53 3.30
CA SER A 11 -4.28 -13.40 4.23
C SER A 11 -3.55 -12.21 3.60
N GLY A 12 -2.46 -12.43 2.86
CA GLY A 12 -1.73 -11.39 2.15
C GLY A 12 -2.60 -10.68 1.10
N VAL A 13 -3.40 -11.43 0.34
CA VAL A 13 -4.34 -10.85 -0.65
C VAL A 13 -5.46 -10.05 0.02
N VAL A 14 -6.07 -10.58 1.08
CA VAL A 14 -7.16 -9.89 1.82
C VAL A 14 -6.63 -8.59 2.44
N LEU A 15 -5.45 -8.65 3.08
CA LEU A 15 -4.81 -7.47 3.66
C LEU A 15 -4.46 -6.43 2.59
N SER A 16 -3.97 -6.85 1.43
CA SER A 16 -3.65 -5.95 0.32
C SER A 16 -4.90 -5.22 -0.20
N GLY A 17 -6.03 -5.93 -0.34
CA GLY A 17 -7.31 -5.32 -0.72
C GLY A 17 -7.82 -4.33 0.34
N GLY A 18 -7.78 -4.71 1.61
CA GLY A 18 -8.14 -3.83 2.73
C GLY A 18 -7.25 -2.59 2.81
N ALA A 19 -5.93 -2.76 2.65
CA ALA A 19 -4.98 -1.66 2.60
C ALA A 19 -5.28 -0.67 1.46
N TRP A 20 -5.61 -1.18 0.28
CA TRP A 20 -5.97 -0.34 -0.86
C TRP A 20 -7.26 0.45 -0.60
N LEU A 21 -8.29 -0.17 -0.01
CA LEU A 21 -9.53 0.53 0.37
C LEU A 21 -9.28 1.61 1.42
N CYS A 22 -8.48 1.33 2.45
CA CYS A 22 -8.07 2.33 3.45
C CYS A 22 -7.30 3.49 2.79
N SER A 23 -6.42 3.20 1.84
CA SER A 23 -5.68 4.22 1.09
C SER A 23 -6.61 5.12 0.26
N LEU A 24 -7.62 4.52 -0.37
CA LEU A 24 -8.64 5.25 -1.12
C LEU A 24 -9.43 6.17 -0.18
N ALA A 25 -9.89 5.63 0.97
CA ALA A 25 -10.58 6.41 1.99
C ALA A 25 -9.72 7.59 2.46
N THR A 26 -8.46 7.34 2.85
CA THR A 26 -7.50 8.39 3.25
C THR A 26 -7.37 9.49 2.20
N THR A 27 -7.30 9.11 0.91
CA THR A 27 -7.13 10.08 -0.19
C THR A 27 -8.36 10.96 -0.36
N LEU A 28 -9.56 10.42 -0.12
CA LEU A 28 -10.84 11.12 -0.31
C LEU A 28 -11.29 11.91 0.91
N MET A 29 -10.81 11.57 2.12
CA MET A 29 -11.19 12.27 3.35
C MET A 29 -10.75 13.73 3.34
N SER A 30 -11.61 14.62 3.88
CA SER A 30 -11.33 16.04 4.10
C SER A 30 -10.57 16.32 5.39
N THR A 31 -10.49 15.35 6.30
CA THR A 31 -9.97 15.47 7.66
C THR A 31 -8.48 15.11 7.77
N TRP A 32 -7.61 15.71 6.93
CA TRP A 32 -6.17 15.51 7.06
C TRP A 32 -5.61 16.32 8.24
N LEU A 33 -6.03 17.56 8.35
CA LEU A 33 -5.76 18.42 9.50
C LEU A 33 -7.07 19.05 9.93
N THR A 34 -7.28 19.12 11.24
CA THR A 34 -8.44 19.77 11.86
C THR A 34 -7.98 20.92 12.72
N SER A 35 -8.76 21.97 12.79
CA SER A 35 -8.48 23.10 13.64
C SER A 35 -9.76 23.56 14.31
N SER A 36 -9.74 23.64 15.64
CA SER A 36 -10.78 24.27 16.45
C SER A 36 -10.22 25.59 17.02
N THR A 37 -11.02 26.64 16.97
CA THR A 37 -10.68 27.94 17.53
C THR A 37 -11.34 28.08 18.90
N GLU A 38 -10.57 28.34 19.96
CA GLU A 38 -11.16 28.62 21.29
C GLU A 38 -12.06 29.86 21.31
N LEU A 39 -11.85 30.79 20.38
CA LEU A 39 -12.64 32.03 20.25
C LEU A 39 -14.00 31.80 19.61
N LEU A 40 -14.17 30.78 18.78
CA LEU A 40 -15.41 30.39 18.12
C LEU A 40 -15.52 28.88 18.19
N PRO A 41 -15.92 28.30 19.33
CA PRO A 41 -16.04 26.84 19.51
C PRO A 41 -17.08 26.19 18.56
N THR A 42 -17.79 27.01 17.82
CA THR A 42 -18.90 26.69 16.94
C THR A 42 -18.46 26.37 15.50
N GLU A 43 -17.24 26.74 15.12
CA GLU A 43 -16.72 26.48 13.77
C GLU A 43 -15.42 25.69 13.84
N SER A 44 -15.40 24.53 13.19
CA SER A 44 -14.18 23.75 12.98
C SER A 44 -13.79 23.77 11.51
N TYR A 45 -12.49 23.94 11.27
CA TYR A 45 -11.92 23.92 9.92
C TYR A 45 -11.25 22.59 9.67
N GLU A 46 -11.56 21.99 8.53
CA GLU A 46 -10.94 20.77 8.06
C GLU A 46 -10.14 21.06 6.80
N LEU A 47 -8.89 20.63 6.80
CA LEU A 47 -8.00 20.74 5.65
C LEU A 47 -7.78 19.37 5.05
N GLY A 48 -8.27 19.16 3.84
CA GLY A 48 -8.08 17.93 3.09
C GLY A 48 -7.11 18.09 1.91
N LEU A 49 -6.85 16.99 1.24
CA LEU A 49 -6.01 16.98 0.04
C LEU A 49 -6.66 17.75 -1.13
N TRP A 50 -7.99 17.71 -1.25
CA TRP A 50 -8.73 18.22 -2.41
C TRP A 50 -9.43 19.56 -2.16
N GLY A 51 -9.64 19.92 -0.92
CA GLY A 51 -10.33 21.14 -0.52
C GLY A 51 -10.26 21.37 0.97
N THR A 52 -10.84 22.47 1.37
CA THR A 52 -11.07 22.84 2.77
C THR A 52 -12.55 22.76 3.07
N CYS A 53 -12.92 22.24 4.23
CA CYS A 53 -14.28 22.21 4.72
C CYS A 53 -14.39 23.01 6.01
N VAL A 54 -15.53 23.67 6.19
CA VAL A 54 -15.90 24.37 7.41
C VAL A 54 -17.16 23.70 7.95
N VAL A 55 -17.09 23.26 9.18
CA VAL A 55 -18.24 22.71 9.91
C VAL A 55 -18.86 23.84 10.73
N GLN A 56 -20.11 24.18 10.45
CA GLN A 56 -20.87 25.21 11.19
C GLN A 56 -21.64 24.58 12.34
N GLU A 57 -22.02 25.39 13.34
CA GLU A 57 -22.79 25.01 14.55
C GLU A 57 -24.01 24.09 14.28
N GLN A 58 -24.64 24.22 13.14
CA GLN A 58 -25.81 23.44 12.75
C GLN A 58 -25.48 22.10 12.09
N GLY A 59 -24.19 21.71 12.10
CA GLY A 59 -23.72 20.47 11.45
C GLY A 59 -23.66 20.57 9.92
N ALA A 60 -23.87 21.76 9.34
CA ALA A 60 -23.74 21.96 7.90
C ALA A 60 -22.25 21.98 7.51
N LEU A 61 -21.83 21.00 6.70
CA LEU A 61 -20.48 20.92 6.15
C LEU A 61 -20.43 21.69 4.83
N GLN A 62 -19.69 22.81 4.81
CA GLN A 62 -19.43 23.56 3.59
C GLN A 62 -18.00 23.30 3.10
N CYS A 63 -17.87 22.54 2.01
CA CYS A 63 -16.58 22.24 1.41
C CYS A 63 -16.32 23.10 0.18
N ARG A 64 -15.11 23.66 0.09
CA ARG A 64 -14.62 24.41 -1.06
C ARG A 64 -13.40 23.73 -1.64
N ALA A 65 -13.52 23.28 -2.89
CA ALA A 65 -12.38 22.73 -3.62
C ALA A 65 -11.35 23.84 -3.92
N TYR A 66 -10.08 23.44 -3.95
CA TYR A 66 -9.01 24.38 -4.33
C TYR A 66 -9.14 24.81 -5.79
N GLY A 67 -9.05 26.11 -6.04
CA GLY A 67 -9.29 26.71 -7.36
C GLY A 67 -8.23 26.42 -8.44
N GLY A 68 -7.17 25.69 -8.13
CA GLY A 68 -6.14 25.30 -9.09
C GLY A 68 -4.95 24.63 -8.42
N ILE A 69 -4.21 23.84 -9.21
CA ILE A 69 -3.04 23.08 -8.71
C ILE A 69 -1.82 24.00 -8.53
N LEU A 70 -1.67 25.03 -9.38
CA LEU A 70 -0.44 25.83 -9.41
C LEU A 70 -0.27 26.73 -8.18
N GLY A 71 -1.37 27.22 -7.59
CA GLY A 71 -1.37 28.09 -6.40
C GLY A 71 -1.24 27.36 -5.06
N LEU A 72 -1.26 26.01 -5.02
CA LEU A 72 -1.20 25.25 -3.78
C LEU A 72 0.22 25.19 -3.20
N PRO A 73 0.33 25.06 -1.86
CA PRO A 73 1.59 24.73 -1.20
C PRO A 73 2.19 23.44 -1.78
N LEU A 74 3.52 23.37 -1.84
CA LEU A 74 4.24 22.24 -2.42
C LEU A 74 3.89 20.91 -1.72
N ASP A 75 3.68 20.94 -0.41
CA ASP A 75 3.38 19.76 0.40
C ASP A 75 2.04 19.13 0.01
N ILE A 76 1.02 19.93 -0.25
CA ILE A 76 -0.30 19.41 -0.71
C ILE A 76 -0.20 18.88 -2.13
N LYS A 77 0.56 19.54 -3.01
CA LYS A 77 0.83 19.02 -4.38
C LYS A 77 1.51 17.67 -4.35
N LEU A 78 2.59 17.56 -3.59
CA LEU A 78 3.32 16.29 -3.42
C LEU A 78 2.41 15.23 -2.78
N GLY A 79 1.60 15.60 -1.78
CA GLY A 79 0.63 14.71 -1.17
C GLY A 79 -0.32 14.10 -2.18
N ARG A 80 -0.92 14.93 -3.06
CA ARG A 80 -1.83 14.45 -4.13
C ARG A 80 -1.13 13.50 -5.08
N ILE A 81 0.04 13.89 -5.59
CA ILE A 81 0.78 13.08 -6.58
C ILE A 81 1.17 11.73 -5.97
N LEU A 82 1.72 11.74 -4.76
CA LEU A 82 2.17 10.51 -4.10
C LEU A 82 0.99 9.60 -3.71
N MET A 83 -0.15 10.16 -3.25
CA MET A 83 -1.33 9.35 -2.95
C MET A 83 -1.96 8.75 -4.21
N CYS A 84 -2.06 9.49 -5.30
CA CYS A 84 -2.54 8.95 -6.57
C CYS A 84 -1.60 7.85 -7.11
N LEU A 85 -0.28 8.06 -7.03
CA LEU A 85 0.71 7.08 -7.44
C LEU A 85 0.63 5.81 -6.57
N MET A 86 0.52 5.97 -5.26
CA MET A 86 0.33 4.88 -4.31
C MET A 86 -0.94 4.07 -4.62
N LEU A 87 -2.06 4.71 -4.93
CA LEU A 87 -3.30 4.03 -5.31
C LEU A 87 -3.13 3.21 -6.59
N ALA A 88 -2.45 3.77 -7.61
CA ALA A 88 -2.18 3.06 -8.85
C ALA A 88 -1.26 1.85 -8.63
N VAL A 89 -0.14 2.05 -7.94
CA VAL A 89 0.84 0.98 -7.63
C VAL A 89 0.21 -0.10 -6.75
N GLY A 90 -0.54 0.30 -5.72
CA GLY A 90 -1.25 -0.62 -4.81
C GLY A 90 -2.30 -1.46 -5.52
N LEU A 91 -3.07 -0.85 -6.44
CA LEU A 91 -4.04 -1.59 -7.26
C LEU A 91 -3.35 -2.60 -8.16
N CYS A 92 -2.28 -2.21 -8.86
CA CYS A 92 -1.50 -3.13 -9.68
C CYS A 92 -0.94 -4.29 -8.84
N GLY A 93 -0.39 -4.00 -7.66
CA GLY A 93 0.11 -5.00 -6.72
C GLY A 93 -0.98 -5.98 -6.28
N PHE A 94 -2.14 -5.48 -5.91
CA PHE A 94 -3.31 -6.29 -5.52
C PHE A 94 -3.79 -7.18 -6.67
N LEU A 95 -3.95 -6.65 -7.89
CA LEU A 95 -4.40 -7.41 -9.06
C LEU A 95 -3.41 -8.53 -9.42
N LEU A 96 -2.09 -8.24 -9.35
CA LEU A 96 -1.06 -9.26 -9.57
C LEU A 96 -1.08 -10.33 -8.47
N ALA A 97 -1.28 -9.95 -7.21
CA ALA A 97 -1.41 -10.89 -6.11
C ALA A 97 -2.62 -11.81 -6.30
N VAL A 98 -3.80 -11.26 -6.62
CA VAL A 98 -5.02 -12.05 -6.90
C VAL A 98 -4.82 -12.99 -8.10
N SER A 99 -4.29 -12.48 -9.22
CA SER A 99 -4.09 -13.28 -10.43
C SER A 99 -3.07 -14.40 -10.26
N SER A 100 -2.15 -14.25 -9.32
CA SER A 100 -1.11 -15.24 -9.01
C SER A 100 -1.56 -16.33 -8.03
N THR A 101 -2.73 -16.19 -7.37
CA THR A 101 -3.28 -17.22 -6.49
C THR A 101 -3.74 -18.43 -7.28
N GLN A 102 -3.65 -19.63 -6.69
CA GLN A 102 -4.00 -20.89 -7.37
C GLN A 102 -5.48 -20.99 -7.76
N LEU A 103 -6.37 -20.23 -7.13
CA LEU A 103 -7.80 -20.15 -7.45
C LEU A 103 -8.07 -19.70 -8.91
N VAL A 104 -7.22 -18.83 -9.44
CA VAL A 104 -7.34 -18.32 -10.82
C VAL A 104 -6.52 -19.18 -11.81
N SER A 105 -5.52 -19.91 -11.30
CA SER A 105 -4.52 -20.63 -12.11
C SER A 105 -5.00 -21.96 -12.71
N CYS A 106 -6.23 -22.43 -12.43
CA CYS A 106 -6.73 -23.73 -12.91
C CYS A 106 -6.92 -23.85 -14.44
N ARG A 107 -6.60 -22.83 -15.23
CA ARG A 107 -7.07 -22.74 -16.62
C ARG A 107 -6.09 -23.05 -17.74
N HIS A 108 -4.78 -23.23 -17.52
CA HIS A 108 -3.82 -23.46 -18.64
C HIS A 108 -2.60 -24.34 -18.28
N GLY A 109 -2.09 -25.19 -19.18
CA GLY A 109 -1.07 -26.23 -19.26
C GLY A 109 0.23 -26.21 -18.43
N PRO A 110 1.01 -27.32 -18.29
CA PRO A 110 1.82 -27.60 -17.08
C PRO A 110 3.26 -27.07 -16.99
N LEU A 111 3.96 -26.69 -18.05
CA LEU A 111 5.42 -26.52 -17.97
C LEU A 111 5.96 -25.07 -17.95
N GLY A 112 5.27 -24.12 -18.53
CA GLY A 112 5.71 -22.70 -18.54
C GLY A 112 5.22 -21.86 -17.36
N ARG A 113 4.33 -22.40 -16.55
CA ARG A 113 3.54 -21.67 -15.54
C ARG A 113 4.24 -21.36 -14.24
N HIS A 114 5.04 -22.30 -13.72
CA HIS A 114 5.64 -22.14 -12.40
C HIS A 114 6.60 -20.93 -12.33
N CYS A 115 7.37 -20.68 -13.38
CA CYS A 115 8.29 -19.55 -13.42
C CYS A 115 7.54 -18.22 -13.53
N HIS A 116 6.56 -18.14 -14.43
CA HIS A 116 5.75 -16.94 -14.63
C HIS A 116 4.90 -16.60 -13.40
N GLN A 117 4.28 -17.60 -12.78
CA GLN A 117 3.48 -17.43 -11.57
C GLN A 117 4.32 -16.95 -10.39
N LYS A 118 5.53 -17.48 -10.20
CA LYS A 118 6.47 -16.98 -9.18
C LYS A 118 6.85 -15.53 -9.42
N ALA A 119 7.19 -15.17 -10.65
CA ALA A 119 7.55 -13.81 -11.01
C ALA A 119 6.38 -12.83 -10.74
N MET A 120 5.14 -13.19 -11.08
CA MET A 120 3.96 -12.39 -10.80
C MET A 120 3.71 -12.22 -9.30
N LYS A 121 3.83 -13.27 -8.49
CA LYS A 121 3.71 -13.19 -7.03
C LYS A 121 4.75 -12.24 -6.44
N THR A 122 6.01 -12.40 -6.82
CA THR A 122 7.09 -11.55 -6.31
C THR A 122 6.90 -10.10 -6.73
N ALA A 123 6.50 -9.86 -7.98
CA ALA A 123 6.22 -8.51 -8.49
C ALA A 123 5.03 -7.88 -7.73
N GLY A 124 3.94 -8.62 -7.53
CA GLY A 124 2.78 -8.16 -6.77
C GLY A 124 3.14 -7.78 -5.33
N ALA A 125 3.92 -8.64 -4.66
CA ALA A 125 4.39 -8.39 -3.30
C ALA A 125 5.31 -7.16 -3.22
N ALA A 126 6.25 -7.01 -4.16
CA ALA A 126 7.14 -5.84 -4.23
C ALA A 126 6.36 -4.53 -4.47
N LEU A 127 5.34 -4.56 -5.33
CA LEU A 127 4.45 -3.41 -5.57
C LEU A 127 3.63 -3.06 -4.32
N CYS A 128 3.16 -4.04 -3.55
CA CYS A 128 2.49 -3.77 -2.27
C CYS A 128 3.43 -3.07 -1.28
N VAL A 129 4.68 -3.54 -1.14
CA VAL A 129 5.68 -2.87 -0.29
C VAL A 129 5.95 -1.45 -0.78
N ALA A 130 6.13 -1.27 -2.08
CA ALA A 130 6.36 0.04 -2.68
C ALA A 130 5.17 0.99 -2.43
N ALA A 131 3.93 0.51 -2.57
CA ALA A 131 2.72 1.29 -2.25
C ALA A 131 2.69 1.70 -0.78
N GLY A 132 3.05 0.81 0.14
CA GLY A 132 3.15 1.14 1.56
C GLY A 132 4.14 2.27 1.84
N ILE A 133 5.33 2.20 1.28
CA ILE A 133 6.35 3.24 1.42
C ILE A 133 5.86 4.57 0.82
N LEU A 134 5.32 4.53 -0.41
CA LEU A 134 4.81 5.71 -1.10
C LEU A 134 3.70 6.42 -0.30
N GLY A 135 2.79 5.65 0.35
CA GLY A 135 1.71 6.21 1.16
C GLY A 135 2.19 6.80 2.50
N MET A 136 3.20 6.17 3.13
CA MET A 136 3.75 6.66 4.40
C MET A 136 4.45 8.01 4.25
N VAL A 137 5.07 8.29 3.11
CA VAL A 137 5.80 9.55 2.87
C VAL A 137 4.91 10.79 3.00
N PRO A 138 3.80 10.95 2.25
CA PRO A 138 2.98 12.16 2.32
C PRO A 138 2.30 12.32 3.69
N VAL A 139 1.83 11.22 4.27
CA VAL A 139 1.16 11.24 5.59
C VAL A 139 2.14 11.72 6.66
N SER A 140 3.34 11.16 6.70
CA SER A 140 4.37 11.54 7.68
C SER A 140 4.90 12.96 7.45
N ARG A 141 5.01 13.42 6.20
CA ARG A 141 5.39 14.80 5.87
C ARG A 141 4.39 15.82 6.37
N ILE A 142 3.09 15.60 6.11
CA ILE A 142 2.03 16.50 6.57
C ILE A 142 1.96 16.51 8.10
N ALA A 143 2.06 15.35 8.75
CA ALA A 143 2.11 15.26 10.20
C ALA A 143 3.30 16.01 10.78
N HIS A 144 4.50 15.86 10.20
CA HIS A 144 5.69 16.55 10.66
C HIS A 144 5.55 18.08 10.57
N LEU A 145 5.00 18.58 9.46
CA LEU A 145 4.74 20.01 9.27
C LEU A 145 3.71 20.54 10.28
N ALA A 146 2.67 19.75 10.58
CA ALA A 146 1.67 20.11 11.58
C ALA A 146 2.33 20.26 12.96
N VAL A 147 3.20 19.32 13.36
CA VAL A 147 3.94 19.37 14.65
C VAL A 147 4.85 20.60 14.73
N ILE A 148 5.61 20.91 13.66
CA ILE A 148 6.49 22.08 13.64
C ILE A 148 5.66 23.36 13.83
N ARG A 149 4.56 23.51 13.07
CA ARG A 149 3.70 24.70 13.15
C ARG A 149 2.98 24.81 14.50
N TYR A 150 2.62 23.69 15.12
CA TYR A 150 2.00 23.67 16.44
C TYR A 150 2.93 24.23 17.53
N HIS A 151 4.23 23.94 17.44
CA HIS A 151 5.24 24.37 18.42
C HIS A 151 5.91 25.71 18.09
N ASP A 152 5.56 26.33 16.96
CA ASP A 152 6.14 27.61 16.56
C ASP A 152 5.64 28.72 17.48
N LYS A 153 6.54 29.22 18.33
CA LYS A 153 6.28 30.31 19.30
C LYS A 153 6.09 31.67 18.64
N SER A 154 6.41 31.82 17.34
CA SER A 154 6.22 33.07 16.60
C SER A 154 4.75 33.30 16.21
N VAL A 155 3.92 32.24 16.25
CA VAL A 155 2.49 32.32 15.94
C VAL A 155 1.72 32.77 17.20
N PRO A 156 0.97 33.87 17.14
CA PRO A 156 0.14 34.32 18.27
C PRO A 156 -0.87 33.24 18.69
N GLU A 157 -1.18 33.15 19.99
CA GLU A 157 -2.15 32.18 20.53
C GLU A 157 -3.57 32.31 19.96
N VAL A 158 -3.88 33.44 19.38
CA VAL A 158 -5.17 33.74 18.72
C VAL A 158 -5.34 33.00 17.40
N VAL A 159 -4.23 32.52 16.78
CA VAL A 159 -4.28 31.81 15.50
C VAL A 159 -4.61 30.33 15.76
N PRO A 160 -5.64 29.76 15.07
CA PRO A 160 -6.03 28.37 15.25
C PRO A 160 -4.85 27.43 14.97
N ARG A 161 -4.62 26.49 15.88
CA ARG A 161 -3.58 25.46 15.74
C ARG A 161 -4.13 24.23 15.05
N TRP A 162 -3.36 23.73 14.09
CA TRP A 162 -3.74 22.55 13.33
C TRP A 162 -3.36 21.27 14.09
N GLU A 163 -4.34 20.40 14.27
CA GLU A 163 -4.19 19.07 14.88
C GLU A 163 -4.31 17.96 13.85
N PHE A 164 -3.94 16.76 14.23
CA PHE A 164 -4.02 15.60 13.37
C PHE A 164 -5.48 15.18 13.15
N GLY A 165 -5.89 15.13 11.90
CA GLY A 165 -7.19 14.60 11.55
C GLY A 165 -7.17 13.09 11.30
N ASP A 166 -8.36 12.50 11.23
CA ASP A 166 -8.56 11.05 11.09
C ASP A 166 -7.91 10.45 9.83
N ALA A 167 -7.82 11.23 8.76
CA ALA A 167 -7.18 10.78 7.52
C ALA A 167 -5.70 10.42 7.69
N LEU A 168 -4.96 11.09 8.60
CA LEU A 168 -3.57 10.74 8.88
C LEU A 168 -3.46 9.37 9.53
N PHE A 169 -4.32 9.06 10.50
CA PHE A 169 -4.34 7.75 11.16
C PHE A 169 -4.74 6.64 10.19
N CYS A 170 -5.76 6.87 9.36
CA CYS A 170 -6.12 5.97 8.27
C CYS A 170 -4.96 5.75 7.30
N GLY A 171 -4.22 6.81 6.96
CA GLY A 171 -3.08 6.75 6.05
C GLY A 171 -1.91 5.92 6.61
N TRP A 172 -1.56 6.09 7.87
CA TRP A 172 -0.56 5.25 8.53
C TRP A 172 -1.00 3.79 8.61
N THR A 173 -2.26 3.55 8.97
CA THR A 173 -2.83 2.18 9.01
C THR A 173 -2.77 1.54 7.63
N ALA A 174 -3.17 2.24 6.57
CA ALA A 174 -3.10 1.75 5.21
C ALA A 174 -1.66 1.41 4.78
N GLY A 175 -0.69 2.28 5.11
CA GLY A 175 0.72 2.05 4.82
C GLY A 175 1.27 0.80 5.52
N VAL A 176 0.98 0.63 6.81
CA VAL A 176 1.37 -0.57 7.57
C VAL A 176 0.72 -1.83 7.00
N LEU A 177 -0.57 -1.79 6.67
CA LEU A 177 -1.27 -2.93 6.07
C LEU A 177 -0.66 -3.32 4.72
N HIS A 178 -0.27 -2.36 3.87
CA HIS A 178 0.43 -2.64 2.61
C HIS A 178 1.78 -3.31 2.82
N LEU A 179 2.57 -2.85 3.81
CA LEU A 179 3.85 -3.45 4.17
C LEU A 179 3.67 -4.88 4.68
N LEU A 180 2.71 -5.11 5.57
CA LEU A 180 2.38 -6.44 6.08
C LEU A 180 1.91 -7.38 4.95
N ALA A 181 1.01 -6.91 4.09
CA ALA A 181 0.53 -7.70 2.95
C ALA A 181 1.68 -8.10 2.03
N GLY A 182 2.55 -7.15 1.67
CA GLY A 182 3.71 -7.40 0.82
C GLY A 182 4.71 -8.39 1.44
N THR A 183 5.00 -8.25 2.74
CA THR A 183 5.90 -9.18 3.46
C THR A 183 5.32 -10.59 3.55
N LEU A 184 4.02 -10.75 3.83
CA LEU A 184 3.34 -12.05 3.85
C LEU A 184 3.37 -12.72 2.48
N LEU A 185 3.14 -11.98 1.40
CA LEU A 185 3.21 -12.51 0.03
C LEU A 185 4.64 -12.91 -0.34
N LEU A 186 5.67 -12.14 0.07
CA LEU A 186 7.07 -12.48 -0.15
C LEU A 186 7.47 -13.73 0.62
N THR A 187 7.11 -13.84 1.90
CA THR A 187 7.41 -15.01 2.72
C THR A 187 6.77 -16.28 2.16
N SER A 188 5.52 -16.19 1.66
CA SER A 188 4.87 -17.34 1.00
C SER A 188 5.63 -17.78 -0.25
N CYS A 189 6.19 -16.85 -1.03
CA CYS A 189 7.04 -17.14 -2.18
C CYS A 189 8.35 -17.85 -1.79
N LEU A 190 9.02 -17.36 -0.76
CA LEU A 190 10.31 -17.91 -0.28
C LEU A 190 10.13 -19.32 0.32
N CYS A 191 9.10 -19.52 1.15
CA CYS A 191 8.81 -20.84 1.72
C CYS A 191 8.43 -21.88 0.66
N ALA A 192 7.82 -21.47 -0.44
CA ALA A 192 7.55 -22.36 -1.57
C ALA A 192 8.84 -22.77 -2.32
N GLN A 193 9.91 -21.97 -2.27
CA GLN A 193 11.20 -22.29 -2.89
C GLN A 193 12.01 -23.26 -2.05
N THR A 194 12.03 -23.11 -0.72
CA THR A 194 12.80 -23.97 0.19
C THR A 194 12.19 -25.36 0.33
N GLY A 195 10.92 -25.56 -0.02
CA GLY A 195 10.24 -26.86 0.02
C GLY A 195 10.41 -27.72 -1.23
N SER A 196 11.09 -27.26 -2.29
CA SER A 196 11.42 -28.06 -3.46
C SER A 196 12.84 -28.64 -3.28
N PRO A 197 13.02 -29.93 -3.00
CA PRO A 197 14.34 -30.50 -2.99
C PRO A 197 14.91 -30.45 -4.41
N ASP A 198 16.11 -29.90 -4.52
CA ASP A 198 16.94 -29.92 -5.72
C ASP A 198 17.19 -31.39 -6.12
N THR A 199 16.36 -31.92 -7.01
CA THR A 199 16.67 -33.18 -7.71
C THR A 199 17.58 -32.87 -8.89
N GLY A 200 18.73 -32.30 -8.57
CA GLY A 200 19.87 -32.18 -9.46
C GLY A 200 20.79 -33.40 -9.29
N THR A 201 20.28 -34.59 -9.51
CA THR A 201 21.16 -35.77 -9.74
C THR A 201 21.54 -35.72 -11.20
N PRO A 202 22.82 -35.54 -11.55
CA PRO A 202 23.25 -35.73 -12.93
C PRO A 202 23.07 -37.21 -13.28
N MET A 203 22.14 -37.53 -14.19
CA MET A 203 22.11 -38.81 -14.84
C MET A 203 23.43 -39.02 -15.57
N VAL A 204 24.30 -39.85 -14.99
CA VAL A 204 25.41 -40.49 -15.71
C VAL A 204 24.77 -41.39 -16.75
N PRO A 205 25.04 -41.21 -18.06
CA PRO A 205 24.55 -42.14 -19.07
C PRO A 205 25.32 -43.44 -18.95
N LEU A 206 24.68 -44.47 -18.35
CA LEU A 206 25.11 -45.85 -18.41
C LEU A 206 24.73 -46.39 -19.81
N GLY A 207 25.65 -46.26 -20.77
CA GLY A 207 25.39 -46.73 -22.11
C GLY A 207 26.62 -46.81 -22.95
N ARG A 208 27.55 -47.75 -22.65
CA ARG A 208 28.40 -48.38 -23.65
C ARG A 208 29.31 -49.47 -23.06
N LEU A 209 28.74 -50.62 -22.75
CA LEU A 209 29.48 -51.86 -22.57
C LEU A 209 28.65 -53.01 -23.16
N HIS A 210 28.61 -53.09 -24.47
CA HIS A 210 28.34 -54.38 -25.15
C HIS A 210 28.70 -54.25 -26.64
N SER A 211 29.88 -54.54 -27.00
CA SER A 211 30.21 -55.23 -28.23
C SER A 211 31.73 -55.42 -28.31
N MET A 212 32.21 -56.55 -27.72
CA MET A 212 33.43 -57.23 -28.15
C MET A 212 33.32 -58.64 -27.63
N GLN A 213 32.67 -59.53 -28.40
CA GLN A 213 32.95 -60.97 -28.46
C GLN A 213 32.14 -61.51 -29.63
N THR A 214 32.82 -61.76 -30.71
CA THR A 214 32.78 -63.01 -31.47
C THR A 214 33.70 -62.94 -32.67
N VAL A 215 34.56 -63.94 -32.70
CA VAL A 215 35.47 -64.51 -33.71
C VAL A 215 36.82 -63.90 -33.74
#